data_6251441bd0620e67bdd626c9efa8fa1e
#
_entry.id   6251441bd0620e67bdd626c9efa8fa1e
#
_cell.length_a   1.000
_cell.length_b   1.000
_cell.length_c   1.000
_cell.angle_alpha   90.00
_cell.angle_beta   90.00
_cell.angle_gamma   90.00
#
_symmetry.space_group_name_H-M   'P 1'
#
loop_
_entity.id
_entity.type
_entity.pdbx_description
1 polymer ?
#
loop_
_entity_poly.entity_id
_entity_poly.type
_entity_poly.pdbx_seq_one_letter_code
_entity_poly.pdbx_strand_id
1 'polypeptide(L)'
;AGFRFVASDRTGRPWITLFASWRPLNGYRSTITAEATSRVEIQAPERRRCFSMAVTATDERDRGQPTSWSAAVDALAAGRALDASSQGLIYLDDGSDPVQRLFIVSAGNVDEGALQVAHPDRSDTDAVHDPAQAWNALTVGAFTEKSIVQNPKWNGWQPVASAGDHSPWSTTGVVFADAWPIKPDVVFEGGNGVKNAKGEVDFPCPDLCLLSTHYRPAQKAFVLSWATSTATALAARMAAIIAADYPTLWTVTVCALVVHAAEWTAQMQTHLRGASGKRARARLVRRYGFGVPHLDRALRSAGDALTIIAQDSLRPFLPKASKPNERQMGDIHFFDLGAHQN
;
A
#
# COMPACT_ATOMS: atom_id res chain seq x y z
N ALA A 1 -16.47 8.61 3.85
CA ALA A 1 -17.14 7.44 4.43
C ALA A 1 -16.08 6.45 4.85
N GLY A 2 -15.96 6.20 6.16
CA GLY A 2 -14.98 5.26 6.67
C GLY A 2 -15.52 3.83 6.66
N PHE A 3 -14.71 2.88 6.22
CA PHE A 3 -14.99 1.46 6.36
C PHE A 3 -14.27 0.94 7.61
N ARG A 4 -14.94 0.13 8.40
CA ARG A 4 -14.38 -0.53 9.55
C ARG A 4 -14.32 -2.02 9.28
N PHE A 5 -13.11 -2.58 9.12
CA PHE A 5 -12.91 -4.01 9.15
C PHE A 5 -12.49 -4.42 10.56
N VAL A 6 -13.12 -5.46 11.07
CA VAL A 6 -12.72 -6.08 12.32
C VAL A 6 -12.27 -7.50 11.97
N ALA A 7 -10.97 -7.75 12.10
CA ALA A 7 -10.45 -9.10 12.16
C ALA A 7 -10.17 -9.43 13.63
N SER A 8 -10.41 -10.65 14.06
CA SER A 8 -10.06 -11.12 15.40
C SER A 8 -8.86 -12.06 15.32
N ASP A 9 -7.99 -12.04 16.31
CA ASP A 9 -6.95 -13.04 16.50
C ASP A 9 -7.56 -14.38 16.98
N ARG A 10 -6.73 -15.42 17.10
CA ARG A 10 -7.18 -16.75 17.59
C ARG A 10 -7.71 -16.72 19.02
N THR A 11 -7.49 -15.64 19.75
CA THR A 11 -8.01 -15.42 21.11
C THR A 11 -9.29 -14.59 21.14
N GLY A 12 -9.86 -14.27 19.95
CA GLY A 12 -11.07 -13.46 19.80
C GLY A 12 -10.85 -11.95 20.02
N ARG A 13 -9.60 -11.47 20.16
CA ARG A 13 -9.32 -10.05 20.31
C ARG A 13 -9.46 -9.34 18.97
N PRO A 14 -10.32 -8.33 18.85
CA PRO A 14 -10.55 -7.68 17.58
C PRO A 14 -9.33 -6.83 17.15
N TRP A 15 -8.89 -7.03 15.91
CA TRP A 15 -7.98 -6.13 15.22
C TRP A 15 -8.79 -5.03 14.56
N ILE A 16 -8.45 -3.78 14.84
CA ILE A 16 -9.14 -2.65 14.21
C ILE A 16 -8.25 -2.11 13.11
N THR A 17 -8.67 -2.30 11.88
CA THR A 17 -8.14 -1.55 10.75
C THR A 17 -8.91 -0.22 10.70
N LEU A 18 -8.21 0.89 10.91
CA LEU A 18 -8.82 2.21 10.87
C LEU A 18 -8.68 2.78 9.47
N PHE A 19 -9.81 3.08 8.87
CA PHE A 19 -9.87 3.91 7.68
C PHE A 19 -10.10 5.34 8.11
N ALA A 20 -9.15 6.21 7.82
CA ALA A 20 -9.35 7.64 7.98
C ALA A 20 -10.11 8.16 6.77
N SER A 21 -11.40 8.45 6.91
CA SER A 21 -12.08 9.31 5.95
C SER A 21 -11.89 10.75 6.39
N TRP A 22 -11.37 11.57 5.52
CA TRP A 22 -11.05 12.97 5.81
C TRP A 22 -12.06 13.93 5.24
N ARG A 23 -12.47 14.88 6.09
CA ARG A 23 -12.83 16.22 5.63
C ARG A 23 -11.67 17.12 6.05
N PRO A 24 -11.18 18.03 5.20
CA PRO A 24 -10.12 18.95 5.57
C PRO A 24 -10.62 19.85 6.71
N LEU A 25 -10.20 19.57 7.91
CA LEU A 25 -10.12 20.56 8.96
C LEU A 25 -8.89 21.41 8.64
N ASN A 26 -8.90 22.70 8.93
CA ASN A 26 -7.83 23.65 8.64
C ASN A 26 -6.53 23.27 9.36
N GLY A 27 -5.81 22.26 8.83
CA GLY A 27 -4.56 21.75 9.39
C GLY A 27 -3.71 21.05 8.34
N TYR A 28 -2.41 20.99 8.58
CA TYR A 28 -1.49 20.26 7.71
C TYR A 28 -1.82 18.75 7.73
N ARG A 29 -1.85 18.10 6.58
CA ARG A 29 -2.16 16.67 6.43
C ARG A 29 -1.29 15.77 7.32
N SER A 30 -0.01 16.14 7.49
CA SER A 30 0.94 15.48 8.38
C SER A 30 0.49 15.48 9.84
N THR A 31 0.15 16.64 10.37
CA THR A 31 -0.32 16.81 11.76
C THR A 31 -1.58 16.01 12.03
N ILE A 32 -2.51 16.04 11.10
CA ILE A 32 -3.78 15.35 11.25
C ILE A 32 -3.60 13.83 11.18
N THR A 33 -2.68 13.34 10.33
CA THR A 33 -2.35 11.92 10.31
C THR A 33 -1.73 11.47 11.64
N ALA A 34 -0.83 12.27 12.20
CA ALA A 34 -0.24 12.00 13.50
C ALA A 34 -1.30 12.00 14.62
N GLU A 35 -2.19 13.01 14.64
CA GLU A 35 -3.26 13.12 15.62
C GLU A 35 -4.26 11.95 15.51
N ALA A 36 -4.68 11.57 14.30
CA ALA A 36 -5.58 10.45 14.09
C ALA A 36 -4.95 9.12 14.54
N THR A 37 -3.66 8.94 14.33
CA THR A 37 -2.90 7.76 14.78
C THR A 37 -2.84 7.73 16.31
N SER A 38 -2.43 8.82 16.94
CA SER A 38 -2.25 8.90 18.39
C SER A 38 -3.57 8.75 19.15
N ARG A 39 -4.67 9.32 18.67
CA ARG A 39 -5.98 9.23 19.33
C ARG A 39 -6.44 7.80 19.54
N VAL A 40 -6.29 6.93 18.54
CA VAL A 40 -6.74 5.54 18.64
C VAL A 40 -5.82 4.69 19.50
N GLU A 41 -4.54 5.04 19.56
CA GLU A 41 -3.56 4.39 20.42
C GLU A 41 -3.80 4.76 21.90
N ILE A 42 -4.07 6.02 22.18
CA ILE A 42 -4.43 6.48 23.53
C ILE A 42 -5.73 5.82 24.01
N GLN A 43 -6.74 5.69 23.14
CA GLN A 43 -8.02 5.08 23.51
C GLN A 43 -7.94 3.58 23.81
N ALA A 44 -7.02 2.86 23.20
CA ALA A 44 -6.88 1.43 23.39
C ALA A 44 -5.42 0.98 23.13
N PRO A 45 -4.50 1.29 24.05
CA PRO A 45 -3.05 1.07 23.87
C PRO A 45 -2.70 -0.41 23.66
N GLU A 46 -3.42 -1.32 24.30
CA GLU A 46 -3.19 -2.77 24.20
C GLU A 46 -3.56 -3.38 22.83
N ARG A 47 -4.17 -2.61 21.92
CA ARG A 47 -4.60 -3.14 20.63
C ARG A 47 -3.53 -2.99 19.58
N ARG A 48 -3.14 -4.09 18.96
CA ARG A 48 -2.34 -4.06 17.73
C ARG A 48 -3.16 -3.52 16.57
N ARG A 49 -2.52 -2.79 15.63
CA ARG A 49 -3.20 -2.07 14.55
C ARG A 49 -2.46 -2.14 13.24
N CYS A 50 -3.25 -2.17 12.16
CA CYS A 50 -2.83 -1.77 10.83
C CYS A 50 -3.57 -0.48 10.47
N PHE A 51 -2.86 0.54 10.01
CA PHE A 51 -3.44 1.80 9.56
C PHE A 51 -3.63 1.76 8.06
N SER A 52 -4.89 1.77 7.63
CA SER A 52 -5.24 1.80 6.21
C SER A 52 -5.62 3.22 5.79
N MET A 53 -4.87 3.78 4.86
CA MET A 53 -5.05 5.13 4.34
C MET A 53 -5.46 5.10 2.87
N ALA A 54 -6.77 5.09 2.63
CA ALA A 54 -7.34 5.21 1.29
C ALA A 54 -7.58 6.68 0.90
N VAL A 55 -6.70 7.57 1.36
CA VAL A 55 -6.77 9.02 1.15
C VAL A 55 -5.43 9.51 0.61
N THR A 56 -5.48 10.23 -0.49
CA THR A 56 -4.30 10.81 -1.14
C THR A 56 -4.56 12.26 -1.53
N ALA A 57 -3.47 13.02 -1.76
CA ALA A 57 -3.58 14.35 -2.31
C ALA A 57 -3.89 14.28 -3.80
N THR A 58 -4.91 15.02 -4.23
CA THR A 58 -5.31 15.12 -5.64
C THR A 58 -4.59 16.27 -6.37
N ASP A 59 -3.98 17.20 -5.62
CA ASP A 59 -3.12 18.23 -6.18
C ASP A 59 -1.86 17.60 -6.78
N GLU A 60 -1.50 18.01 -7.98
CA GLU A 60 -0.40 17.40 -8.75
C GLU A 60 1.00 17.78 -8.24
N ARG A 61 1.08 18.50 -7.11
CA ARG A 61 2.34 18.93 -6.53
C ARG A 61 3.08 17.77 -5.87
N ASP A 62 4.37 17.81 -5.96
CA ASP A 62 5.32 16.97 -5.22
C ASP A 62 5.12 15.44 -5.41
N ARG A 63 4.47 15.05 -6.50
CA ARG A 63 4.30 13.63 -6.82
C ARG A 63 5.65 12.96 -7.03
N GLY A 64 5.89 11.91 -6.25
CA GLY A 64 7.13 11.15 -6.27
C GLY A 64 8.30 11.78 -5.53
N GLN A 65 8.12 12.96 -4.94
CA GLN A 65 9.14 13.63 -4.10
C GLN A 65 8.74 13.54 -2.63
N PRO A 66 9.71 13.57 -1.69
CA PRO A 66 9.42 13.64 -0.27
C PRO A 66 8.62 14.91 0.06
N THR A 67 7.54 14.74 0.83
CA THR A 67 6.71 15.82 1.33
C THR A 67 6.68 15.79 2.84
N SER A 68 6.15 16.84 3.48
CA SER A 68 5.90 16.80 4.92
C SER A 68 4.92 15.70 5.31
N TRP A 69 3.99 15.34 4.42
CA TRP A 69 3.04 14.28 4.70
C TRP A 69 3.66 12.89 4.57
N SER A 70 4.39 12.60 3.49
CA SER A 70 5.10 11.32 3.35
C SER A 70 6.17 11.14 4.42
N ALA A 71 6.89 12.19 4.80
CA ALA A 71 7.86 12.15 5.89
C ALA A 71 7.20 11.87 7.26
N ALA A 72 6.00 12.42 7.50
CA ALA A 72 5.22 12.12 8.71
C ALA A 72 4.78 10.66 8.74
N VAL A 73 4.32 10.11 7.62
CA VAL A 73 3.96 8.69 7.51
C VAL A 73 5.19 7.81 7.77
N ASP A 74 6.36 8.16 7.20
CA ASP A 74 7.60 7.43 7.43
C ASP A 74 8.04 7.43 8.89
N ALA A 75 7.96 8.58 9.55
CA ALA A 75 8.31 8.71 10.96
C ALA A 75 7.34 7.93 11.86
N LEU A 76 6.03 8.07 11.63
CA LEU A 76 5.01 7.33 12.37
C LEU A 76 5.16 5.81 12.19
N ALA A 77 5.46 5.36 10.97
CA ALA A 77 5.71 3.95 10.68
C ALA A 77 6.97 3.45 11.42
N ALA A 78 8.03 4.25 11.46
CA ALA A 78 9.25 3.94 12.21
C ALA A 78 9.09 4.05 13.75
N GLY A 79 7.92 4.44 14.25
CA GLY A 79 7.66 4.60 15.69
C GLY A 79 8.22 5.86 16.29
N ARG A 80 8.50 6.88 15.46
CA ARG A 80 9.01 8.17 15.93
C ARG A 80 7.86 9.13 16.18
N ALA A 81 7.96 9.87 17.28
CA ALA A 81 7.07 10.99 17.54
C ALA A 81 7.51 12.21 16.72
N LEU A 82 6.52 13.00 16.33
CA LEU A 82 6.72 14.21 15.54
C LEU A 82 6.15 15.39 16.29
N ASP A 83 6.91 16.46 16.40
CA ASP A 83 6.37 17.79 16.70
C ASP A 83 6.23 18.59 15.40
N ALA A 84 5.03 19.07 15.13
CA ALA A 84 4.74 19.97 14.01
C ALA A 84 4.91 21.40 14.48
N SER A 85 6.15 21.81 14.70
CA SER A 85 6.45 23.21 14.99
C SER A 85 6.36 24.08 13.72
N SER A 86 6.30 25.39 13.90
CA SER A 86 6.30 26.37 12.82
C SER A 86 7.55 26.32 11.92
N GLN A 87 8.57 25.56 12.32
CA GLN A 87 9.84 25.39 11.61
C GLN A 87 9.98 24.04 10.89
N GLY A 88 8.97 23.18 10.91
CA GLY A 88 8.97 21.87 10.24
C GLY A 88 8.69 20.69 11.17
N LEU A 89 8.94 19.49 10.66
CA LEU A 89 8.79 18.26 11.43
C LEU A 89 10.04 18.02 12.26
N ILE A 90 9.90 18.00 13.57
CA ILE A 90 10.96 17.69 14.51
C ILE A 90 10.71 16.28 15.06
N TYR A 91 11.72 15.41 14.97
CA TYR A 91 11.68 14.11 15.62
C TYR A 91 11.91 14.30 17.11
N LEU A 92 10.95 13.87 17.90
CA LEU A 92 11.10 13.80 19.34
C LEU A 92 11.75 12.47 19.71
N ASP A 93 12.94 12.53 20.29
CA ASP A 93 13.59 11.36 20.88
C ASP A 93 13.44 11.46 22.40
N ASP A 94 12.49 10.69 22.94
CA ASP A 94 12.19 10.64 24.37
C ASP A 94 12.90 9.45 25.06
N GLY A 95 13.77 8.75 24.32
CA GLY A 95 14.50 7.57 24.84
C GLY A 95 13.64 6.32 24.98
N SER A 96 12.36 6.36 24.59
CA SER A 96 11.51 5.17 24.59
C SER A 96 11.78 4.27 23.40
N ASP A 97 11.49 2.98 23.53
CA ASP A 97 11.54 2.04 22.41
C ASP A 97 10.51 2.43 21.32
N PRO A 98 10.91 2.50 20.06
CA PRO A 98 10.03 2.93 19.00
C PRO A 98 8.90 1.92 18.75
N VAL A 99 7.66 2.36 18.86
CA VAL A 99 6.48 1.55 18.54
C VAL A 99 6.21 1.62 17.03
N GLN A 100 6.72 0.66 16.30
CA GLN A 100 6.54 0.58 14.84
C GLN A 100 5.07 0.37 14.47
N ARG A 101 4.64 1.02 13.38
CA ARG A 101 3.28 0.98 12.87
C ARG A 101 3.24 0.54 11.42
N LEU A 102 2.26 -0.27 11.06
CA LEU A 102 2.03 -0.66 9.67
C LEU A 102 1.03 0.31 9.02
N PHE A 103 1.54 1.15 8.12
CA PHE A 103 0.73 1.99 7.26
C PHE A 103 0.56 1.32 5.89
N ILE A 104 -0.68 1.21 5.44
CA ILE A 104 -1.07 0.68 4.13
C ILE A 104 -1.78 1.80 3.40
N VAL A 105 -1.17 2.28 2.31
CA VAL A 105 -1.56 3.54 1.65
C VAL A 105 -1.95 3.27 0.21
N SER A 106 -3.05 3.89 -0.26
CA SER A 106 -3.45 3.79 -1.66
C SER A 106 -2.51 4.59 -2.57
N ALA A 107 -2.14 4.02 -3.72
CA ALA A 107 -1.27 4.69 -4.68
C ALA A 107 -1.87 5.98 -5.25
N GLY A 108 -3.19 6.09 -5.25
CA GLY A 108 -3.93 7.17 -5.89
C GLY A 108 -4.55 6.72 -7.20
N ASN A 109 -5.45 7.56 -7.72
CA ASN A 109 -6.25 7.20 -8.88
C ASN A 109 -5.95 8.14 -10.05
N VAL A 110 -5.97 7.56 -11.26
CA VAL A 110 -6.00 8.33 -12.52
C VAL A 110 -7.27 9.15 -12.54
N ASP A 111 -7.18 10.37 -13.04
CA ASP A 111 -8.35 11.25 -13.21
C ASP A 111 -9.38 10.59 -14.15
N GLU A 112 -10.64 10.62 -13.74
CA GLU A 112 -11.74 10.00 -14.48
C GLU A 112 -11.86 10.53 -15.93
N GLY A 113 -11.64 11.83 -16.12
CA GLY A 113 -11.63 12.46 -17.45
C GLY A 113 -10.47 12.00 -18.33
N ALA A 114 -9.40 11.48 -17.74
CA ALA A 114 -8.22 11.02 -18.44
C ALA A 114 -8.28 9.52 -18.83
N LEU A 115 -9.27 8.76 -18.33
CA LEU A 115 -9.43 7.33 -18.66
C LEU A 115 -9.74 7.07 -20.14
N GLN A 116 -10.12 8.08 -20.90
CA GLN A 116 -10.31 8.00 -22.36
C GLN A 116 -9.00 7.86 -23.12
N VAL A 117 -7.86 8.15 -22.49
CA VAL A 117 -6.53 7.99 -23.10
C VAL A 117 -6.11 6.53 -23.02
N ALA A 118 -5.32 6.07 -24.02
CA ALA A 118 -4.92 4.68 -24.17
C ALA A 118 -4.36 4.05 -22.89
N HIS A 119 -5.03 3.04 -22.34
CA HIS A 119 -4.56 2.20 -21.27
C HIS A 119 -3.56 1.16 -21.83
N PRO A 120 -2.42 0.86 -21.17
CA PRO A 120 -2.01 1.32 -19.84
C PRO A 120 -1.12 2.58 -19.83
N ASP A 121 -0.82 3.18 -20.97
CA ASP A 121 0.15 4.29 -21.09
C ASP A 121 -0.26 5.51 -20.27
N ARG A 122 -1.55 5.76 -20.12
CA ARG A 122 -2.03 6.83 -19.27
C ARG A 122 -1.62 6.65 -17.80
N SER A 123 -1.77 5.44 -17.26
CA SER A 123 -1.36 5.15 -15.89
C SER A 123 0.15 5.36 -15.67
N ASP A 124 0.96 5.17 -16.68
CA ASP A 124 2.40 5.43 -16.62
C ASP A 124 2.76 6.91 -16.53
N THR A 125 1.88 7.81 -16.98
CA THR A 125 2.08 9.25 -16.90
C THR A 125 1.51 9.87 -15.64
N ASP A 126 0.65 9.14 -14.92
CA ASP A 126 0.06 9.57 -13.66
C ASP A 126 0.86 9.03 -12.48
N ALA A 127 1.59 9.93 -11.82
CA ALA A 127 2.44 9.58 -10.69
C ALA A 127 1.62 9.18 -9.46
N VAL A 128 2.16 8.26 -8.67
CA VAL A 128 1.64 7.93 -7.34
C VAL A 128 1.44 9.21 -6.52
N HIS A 129 0.30 9.30 -5.86
CA HIS A 129 -0.11 10.48 -5.10
C HIS A 129 0.54 10.54 -3.72
N ASP A 130 0.75 11.75 -3.20
CA ASP A 130 1.14 11.97 -1.80
C ASP A 130 0.05 11.46 -0.84
N PRO A 131 0.35 10.70 0.23
CA PRO A 131 1.67 10.37 0.78
C PRO A 131 2.19 8.98 0.38
N ALA A 132 1.67 8.37 -0.67
CA ALA A 132 1.98 7.00 -1.02
C ALA A 132 3.43 6.78 -1.54
N GLN A 133 4.19 7.86 -1.78
CA GLN A 133 5.64 7.78 -2.01
C GLN A 133 6.46 7.56 -0.73
N ALA A 134 5.83 7.48 0.45
CA ALA A 134 6.51 7.18 1.71
C ALA A 134 7.28 5.85 1.63
N TRP A 135 8.50 5.82 2.21
CA TRP A 135 9.38 4.65 2.17
C TRP A 135 8.91 3.51 3.07
N ASN A 136 8.45 3.86 4.27
CA ASN A 136 8.09 2.90 5.32
C ASN A 136 6.61 2.46 5.28
N ALA A 137 5.83 2.96 4.33
CA ALA A 137 4.46 2.53 4.11
C ALA A 137 4.38 1.45 3.04
N LEU A 138 3.44 0.52 3.17
CA LEU A 138 3.05 -0.40 2.11
C LEU A 138 2.11 0.34 1.15
N THR A 139 2.59 0.69 -0.03
CA THR A 139 1.80 1.38 -1.05
C THR A 139 1.12 0.37 -1.96
N VAL A 140 -0.20 0.52 -2.12
CA VAL A 140 -1.05 -0.41 -2.83
C VAL A 140 -1.59 0.23 -4.11
N GLY A 141 -1.19 -0.31 -5.25
CA GLY A 141 -1.78 -0.05 -6.55
C GLY A 141 -2.94 -1.00 -6.84
N ALA A 142 -3.48 -0.93 -8.04
CA ALA A 142 -4.59 -1.78 -8.45
C ALA A 142 -4.30 -2.54 -9.73
N PHE A 143 -4.69 -3.82 -9.76
CA PHE A 143 -4.84 -4.66 -10.92
C PHE A 143 -6.28 -5.13 -11.03
N THR A 144 -6.65 -5.87 -12.08
CA THR A 144 -7.98 -6.43 -12.20
C THR A 144 -8.01 -7.80 -12.86
N GLU A 145 -8.79 -8.72 -12.29
CA GLU A 145 -9.23 -9.95 -12.93
C GLU A 145 -10.60 -9.80 -13.59
N LYS A 146 -11.27 -8.67 -13.36
CA LYS A 146 -12.63 -8.43 -13.85
C LYS A 146 -12.61 -7.99 -15.31
N SER A 147 -12.97 -8.90 -16.20
CA SER A 147 -12.92 -8.68 -17.66
C SER A 147 -14.17 -9.17 -18.40
N ILE A 148 -15.23 -9.60 -17.68
CA ILE A 148 -16.45 -10.12 -18.29
C ILE A 148 -17.56 -9.10 -18.09
N VAL A 149 -18.16 -8.62 -19.18
CA VAL A 149 -19.28 -7.66 -19.20
C VAL A 149 -20.54 -8.40 -19.60
N GLN A 150 -21.50 -8.51 -18.70
CA GLN A 150 -22.79 -9.20 -18.93
C GLN A 150 -23.99 -8.26 -18.79
N ASN A 151 -23.80 -7.10 -18.14
CA ASN A 151 -24.88 -6.16 -17.89
C ASN A 151 -25.42 -5.56 -19.20
N PRO A 152 -26.73 -5.68 -19.47
CA PRO A 152 -27.34 -5.23 -20.74
C PRO A 152 -27.11 -3.75 -21.06
N LYS A 153 -26.89 -2.89 -20.06
CA LYS A 153 -26.58 -1.46 -20.28
C LYS A 153 -25.35 -1.28 -21.16
N TRP A 154 -24.35 -2.18 -21.03
CA TRP A 154 -23.09 -2.13 -21.77
C TRP A 154 -22.97 -3.22 -22.83
N ASN A 155 -24.09 -3.60 -23.45
CA ASN A 155 -24.05 -4.55 -24.57
C ASN A 155 -23.18 -4.00 -25.70
N GLY A 156 -22.21 -4.80 -26.17
CA GLY A 156 -21.23 -4.40 -27.19
C GLY A 156 -20.03 -3.59 -26.67
N TRP A 157 -19.97 -3.28 -25.36
CA TRP A 157 -18.80 -2.69 -24.73
C TRP A 157 -17.81 -3.78 -24.28
N GLN A 158 -16.54 -3.42 -24.18
CA GLN A 158 -15.46 -4.30 -23.77
C GLN A 158 -14.79 -3.76 -22.49
N PRO A 159 -14.15 -4.61 -21.69
CA PRO A 159 -13.35 -4.11 -20.57
C PRO A 159 -12.17 -3.26 -21.08
N VAL A 160 -11.78 -2.25 -20.30
CA VAL A 160 -10.63 -1.39 -20.61
C VAL A 160 -9.33 -2.18 -20.49
N ALA A 161 -9.14 -2.89 -19.36
CA ALA A 161 -8.00 -3.74 -19.08
C ALA A 161 -8.35 -5.22 -19.28
N SER A 162 -7.38 -6.02 -19.72
CA SER A 162 -7.49 -7.48 -19.76
C SER A 162 -7.43 -8.07 -18.35
N ALA A 163 -7.94 -9.29 -18.18
CA ALA A 163 -7.80 -10.00 -16.91
C ALA A 163 -6.32 -10.16 -16.53
N GLY A 164 -6.00 -9.94 -15.27
CA GLY A 164 -4.66 -10.01 -14.74
C GLY A 164 -3.78 -8.78 -15.05
N ASP A 165 -4.31 -7.75 -15.70
CA ASP A 165 -3.55 -6.55 -16.05
C ASP A 165 -3.76 -5.40 -15.03
N HIS A 166 -3.01 -4.32 -15.23
CA HIS A 166 -3.13 -3.09 -14.47
C HIS A 166 -4.55 -2.53 -14.53
N SER A 167 -5.13 -2.19 -13.40
CA SER A 167 -6.43 -1.52 -13.38
C SER A 167 -6.32 -0.12 -13.97
N PRO A 168 -7.26 0.32 -14.82
CA PRO A 168 -7.21 1.66 -15.42
C PRO A 168 -7.28 2.80 -14.39
N TRP A 169 -7.69 2.48 -13.18
CA TRP A 169 -7.80 3.43 -12.07
C TRP A 169 -6.48 3.73 -11.37
N SER A 170 -5.48 2.85 -11.45
CA SER A 170 -4.28 2.96 -10.62
C SER A 170 -3.23 3.89 -11.23
N THR A 171 -2.69 4.78 -10.41
CA THR A 171 -1.46 5.50 -10.69
C THR A 171 -0.23 4.61 -10.53
N THR A 172 0.93 5.05 -11.03
CA THR A 172 2.18 4.28 -11.04
C THR A 172 3.38 5.15 -10.62
N GLY A 173 4.50 4.50 -10.27
CA GLY A 173 5.76 5.20 -10.02
C GLY A 173 6.67 5.33 -11.25
N VAL A 174 6.15 5.08 -12.47
CA VAL A 174 6.97 5.03 -13.69
C VAL A 174 7.70 6.34 -13.97
N VAL A 175 7.08 7.47 -13.66
CA VAL A 175 7.68 8.80 -13.84
C VAL A 175 8.61 9.24 -12.71
N PHE A 176 8.73 8.44 -11.65
CA PHE A 176 9.65 8.77 -10.56
C PHE A 176 11.09 8.68 -11.01
N ALA A 177 11.93 9.60 -10.52
CA ALA A 177 13.37 9.49 -10.68
C ALA A 177 13.92 8.24 -10.00
N ASP A 178 15.05 7.72 -10.48
CA ASP A 178 15.64 6.47 -9.98
C ASP A 178 16.04 6.52 -8.49
N ALA A 179 16.27 7.73 -7.95
CA ALA A 179 16.56 7.93 -6.53
C ALA A 179 15.34 7.74 -5.62
N TRP A 180 14.14 7.76 -6.16
CA TRP A 180 12.89 7.62 -5.38
C TRP A 180 12.47 6.17 -5.24
N PRO A 181 11.67 5.83 -4.21
CA PRO A 181 11.26 4.46 -3.96
C PRO A 181 10.50 3.85 -5.15
N ILE A 182 10.57 2.55 -5.28
CA ILE A 182 9.72 1.80 -6.19
C ILE A 182 8.33 1.76 -5.56
N LYS A 183 7.35 2.38 -6.24
CA LYS A 183 5.95 2.39 -5.83
C LYS A 183 5.06 2.17 -7.06
N PRO A 184 3.90 1.48 -6.89
CA PRO A 184 3.44 0.82 -5.67
C PRO A 184 4.33 -0.36 -5.27
N ASP A 185 4.22 -0.82 -4.01
CA ASP A 185 4.91 -2.04 -3.56
C ASP A 185 4.21 -3.29 -4.09
N VAL A 186 2.89 -3.33 -4.01
CA VAL A 186 2.04 -4.44 -4.46
C VAL A 186 0.76 -3.93 -5.11
N VAL A 187 0.05 -4.81 -5.81
CA VAL A 187 -1.26 -4.50 -6.39
C VAL A 187 -2.32 -5.48 -5.91
N PHE A 188 -3.55 -4.98 -5.71
CA PHE A 188 -4.73 -5.77 -5.36
C PHE A 188 -5.87 -5.46 -6.32
N GLU A 189 -6.93 -6.28 -6.32
CA GLU A 189 -8.10 -6.05 -7.19
C GLU A 189 -8.70 -4.67 -6.93
N GLY A 190 -8.78 -3.85 -7.98
CA GLY A 190 -9.33 -2.50 -7.94
C GLY A 190 -10.45 -2.26 -8.96
N GLY A 191 -10.90 -3.33 -9.63
CA GLY A 191 -11.95 -3.21 -10.65
C GLY A 191 -11.45 -2.67 -11.98
N ASN A 192 -12.39 -2.53 -12.92
CA ASN A 192 -12.14 -2.16 -14.29
C ASN A 192 -13.22 -1.18 -14.80
N GLY A 193 -12.96 -0.55 -15.93
CA GLY A 193 -13.92 0.22 -16.71
C GLY A 193 -14.36 -0.53 -17.96
N VAL A 194 -15.37 -0.01 -18.63
CA VAL A 194 -15.82 -0.47 -19.96
C VAL A 194 -15.50 0.58 -21.02
N LYS A 195 -15.22 0.14 -22.25
CA LYS A 195 -14.99 1.01 -23.42
C LYS A 195 -15.81 0.54 -24.61
N ASN A 196 -16.33 1.47 -25.37
CA ASN A 196 -17.03 1.18 -26.62
C ASN A 196 -16.07 1.17 -27.84
N ALA A 197 -16.63 0.91 -29.03
CA ALA A 197 -15.85 0.87 -30.28
C ALA A 197 -15.24 2.23 -30.64
N LYS A 198 -15.75 3.35 -30.10
CA LYS A 198 -15.19 4.69 -30.30
C LYS A 198 -14.08 5.04 -29.32
N GLY A 199 -13.80 4.15 -28.34
CA GLY A 199 -12.83 4.38 -27.27
C GLY A 199 -13.39 5.20 -26.09
N GLU A 200 -14.69 5.52 -26.07
CA GLU A 200 -15.32 6.16 -24.94
C GLU A 200 -15.38 5.18 -23.75
N VAL A 201 -15.04 5.65 -22.57
CA VAL A 201 -15.01 4.86 -21.33
C VAL A 201 -16.20 5.22 -20.46
N ASP A 202 -16.85 4.21 -19.86
CA ASP A 202 -17.95 4.39 -18.89
C ASP A 202 -17.72 3.54 -17.65
N PHE A 203 -18.27 3.98 -16.52
CA PHE A 203 -18.24 3.35 -15.20
C PHE A 203 -19.28 3.99 -14.27
N PRO A 204 -19.62 3.39 -13.12
CA PRO A 204 -19.21 2.03 -12.72
C PRO A 204 -20.01 0.97 -13.48
N CYS A 205 -19.32 -0.04 -14.00
CA CYS A 205 -19.95 -1.25 -14.49
C CYS A 205 -20.04 -2.26 -13.34
N PRO A 206 -21.22 -2.74 -12.93
CA PRO A 206 -21.38 -3.65 -11.80
C PRO A 206 -20.56 -4.92 -11.92
N ASP A 207 -20.45 -5.48 -13.14
CA ASP A 207 -19.70 -6.71 -13.40
C ASP A 207 -18.19 -6.53 -13.17
N LEU A 208 -17.69 -5.30 -13.33
CA LEU A 208 -16.28 -4.93 -13.27
C LEU A 208 -15.89 -4.22 -11.96
N CYS A 209 -16.81 -4.07 -11.03
CA CYS A 209 -16.57 -3.50 -9.70
C CYS A 209 -16.55 -4.57 -8.63
N LEU A 210 -16.03 -4.21 -7.45
CA LEU A 210 -16.19 -4.99 -6.24
C LEU A 210 -17.48 -4.57 -5.52
N LEU A 211 -17.95 -5.42 -4.63
CA LEU A 211 -19.10 -5.14 -3.79
C LEU A 211 -18.64 -4.84 -2.37
N SER A 212 -19.14 -3.75 -1.79
CA SER A 212 -18.88 -3.36 -0.42
C SER A 212 -20.19 -3.04 0.31
N THR A 213 -20.14 -2.98 1.64
CA THR A 213 -21.28 -2.55 2.45
C THR A 213 -21.46 -1.04 2.34
N HIS A 214 -22.72 -0.61 2.24
CA HIS A 214 -23.02 0.81 2.22
C HIS A 214 -22.90 1.42 3.63
N TYR A 215 -22.48 2.69 3.73
CA TYR A 215 -22.31 3.40 5.00
C TYR A 215 -23.65 3.64 5.77
N ARG A 216 -24.77 3.50 5.08
CA ARG A 216 -26.13 3.51 5.66
C ARG A 216 -26.86 2.20 5.29
N PRO A 217 -26.57 1.10 5.99
CA PRO A 217 -27.08 -0.22 5.60
C PRO A 217 -28.62 -0.32 5.65
N ALA A 218 -29.28 0.48 6.47
CA ALA A 218 -30.74 0.56 6.53
C ALA A 218 -31.37 1.17 5.24
N GLN A 219 -30.62 1.98 4.49
CA GLN A 219 -31.10 2.56 3.23
C GLN A 219 -30.70 1.71 2.02
N LYS A 220 -29.51 1.15 2.04
CA LYS A 220 -28.95 0.33 0.98
C LYS A 220 -27.90 -0.61 1.58
N ALA A 221 -28.06 -1.92 1.38
CA ALA A 221 -27.15 -2.90 1.98
C ALA A 221 -25.75 -2.84 1.37
N PHE A 222 -25.65 -2.70 0.06
CA PHE A 222 -24.39 -2.79 -0.68
C PHE A 222 -24.15 -1.59 -1.59
N VAL A 223 -22.89 -1.35 -1.92
CA VAL A 223 -22.42 -0.33 -2.85
C VAL A 223 -21.29 -0.88 -3.72
N LEU A 224 -21.22 -0.45 -4.96
CA LEU A 224 -20.10 -0.74 -5.83
C LEU A 224 -18.86 0.00 -5.31
N SER A 225 -17.72 -0.66 -5.39
CA SER A 225 -16.43 -0.13 -4.95
C SER A 225 -15.36 -0.49 -5.98
N TRP A 226 -14.47 0.45 -6.27
CA TRP A 226 -13.39 0.28 -7.25
C TRP A 226 -12.19 1.15 -6.90
N ALA A 227 -11.16 1.13 -7.76
CA ALA A 227 -9.94 1.89 -7.67
C ALA A 227 -9.00 1.50 -6.51
N THR A 228 -7.93 2.25 -6.32
CA THR A 228 -6.86 1.92 -5.38
C THR A 228 -7.31 1.95 -3.91
N SER A 229 -8.36 2.70 -3.59
CA SER A 229 -8.96 2.67 -2.25
C SER A 229 -9.50 1.29 -1.88
N THR A 230 -10.16 0.61 -2.83
CA THR A 230 -10.66 -0.76 -2.63
C THR A 230 -9.52 -1.77 -2.54
N ALA A 231 -8.53 -1.65 -3.42
CA ALA A 231 -7.31 -2.46 -3.38
C ALA A 231 -6.59 -2.34 -2.02
N THR A 232 -6.48 -1.12 -1.49
CA THR A 232 -5.88 -0.85 -0.17
C THR A 232 -6.65 -1.51 0.97
N ALA A 233 -7.97 -1.54 0.89
CA ALA A 233 -8.80 -2.24 1.87
C ALA A 233 -8.57 -3.76 1.88
N LEU A 234 -8.39 -4.37 0.70
CA LEU A 234 -8.05 -5.79 0.58
C LEU A 234 -6.65 -6.07 1.13
N ALA A 235 -5.67 -5.21 0.84
CA ALA A 235 -4.32 -5.31 1.39
C ALA A 235 -4.32 -5.20 2.92
N ALA A 236 -5.07 -4.26 3.47
CA ALA A 236 -5.21 -4.08 4.91
C ALA A 236 -5.85 -5.30 5.59
N ARG A 237 -6.86 -5.90 4.96
CA ARG A 237 -7.44 -7.17 5.42
C ARG A 237 -6.40 -8.29 5.45
N MET A 238 -5.61 -8.45 4.39
CA MET A 238 -4.56 -9.46 4.32
C MET A 238 -3.51 -9.26 5.41
N ALA A 239 -3.00 -8.04 5.56
CA ALA A 239 -2.01 -7.72 6.60
C ALA A 239 -2.54 -7.96 8.02
N ALA A 240 -3.80 -7.64 8.28
CA ALA A 240 -4.45 -7.91 9.56
C ALA A 240 -4.56 -9.42 9.86
N ILE A 241 -4.87 -10.24 8.85
CA ILE A 241 -4.92 -11.71 9.01
C ILE A 241 -3.51 -12.25 9.32
N ILE A 242 -2.48 -11.84 8.58
CA ILE A 242 -1.10 -12.27 8.83
C ILE A 242 -0.67 -11.88 10.25
N ALA A 243 -0.94 -10.63 10.66
CA ALA A 243 -0.59 -10.14 11.98
C ALA A 243 -1.39 -10.84 13.11
N ALA A 244 -2.58 -11.34 12.84
CA ALA A 244 -3.37 -12.14 13.78
C ALA A 244 -2.82 -13.57 13.93
N ASP A 245 -2.44 -14.19 12.83
CA ASP A 245 -1.85 -15.54 12.83
C ASP A 245 -0.45 -15.58 13.45
N TYR A 246 0.34 -14.51 13.25
CA TYR A 246 1.70 -14.38 13.74
C TYR A 246 1.87 -13.18 14.67
N PRO A 247 1.37 -13.23 15.90
CA PRO A 247 1.31 -12.09 16.81
C PRO A 247 2.68 -11.61 17.31
N THR A 248 3.74 -12.39 17.13
CA THR A 248 5.11 -12.03 17.52
C THR A 248 5.90 -11.33 16.42
N LEU A 249 5.39 -11.32 15.19
CA LEU A 249 6.08 -10.64 14.09
C LEU A 249 6.00 -9.12 14.24
N TRP A 250 7.10 -8.47 13.88
CA TRP A 250 7.15 -7.02 13.77
C TRP A 250 6.28 -6.54 12.61
N THR A 251 5.83 -5.30 12.67
CA THR A 251 4.99 -4.70 11.61
C THR A 251 5.70 -4.69 10.26
N VAL A 252 7.01 -4.44 10.25
CA VAL A 252 7.84 -4.49 9.03
C VAL A 252 7.96 -5.90 8.47
N THR A 253 7.94 -6.93 9.32
CA THR A 253 7.96 -8.34 8.89
C THR A 253 6.62 -8.72 8.26
N VAL A 254 5.51 -8.24 8.81
CA VAL A 254 4.18 -8.42 8.19
C VAL A 254 4.16 -7.78 6.78
N CYS A 255 4.70 -6.56 6.66
CA CYS A 255 4.85 -5.90 5.35
C CYS A 255 5.71 -6.74 4.39
N ALA A 256 6.86 -7.25 4.86
CA ALA A 256 7.75 -8.11 4.09
C ALA A 256 7.05 -9.39 3.61
N LEU A 257 6.23 -10.02 4.46
CA LEU A 257 5.46 -11.22 4.08
C LEU A 257 4.41 -10.93 3.01
N VAL A 258 3.73 -9.77 3.07
CA VAL A 258 2.81 -9.34 2.01
C VAL A 258 3.56 -9.22 0.68
N VAL A 259 4.70 -8.55 0.67
CA VAL A 259 5.53 -8.35 -0.54
C VAL A 259 6.11 -9.69 -1.03
N HIS A 260 6.63 -10.52 -0.12
CA HIS A 260 7.21 -11.84 -0.46
C HIS A 260 6.17 -12.81 -1.05
N ALA A 261 4.92 -12.70 -0.63
CA ALA A 261 3.83 -13.53 -1.14
C ALA A 261 3.28 -13.05 -2.49
N ALA A 262 3.80 -11.95 -3.03
CA ALA A 262 3.33 -11.40 -4.30
C ALA A 262 3.92 -12.13 -5.51
N GLU A 263 3.09 -12.28 -6.54
CA GLU A 263 3.47 -12.85 -7.82
C GLU A 263 2.89 -12.03 -8.98
N TRP A 264 3.61 -11.98 -10.07
CA TRP A 264 3.11 -11.38 -11.29
C TRP A 264 2.15 -12.32 -11.99
N THR A 265 0.99 -11.80 -12.38
CA THR A 265 -0.01 -12.54 -13.16
C THR A 265 0.55 -12.98 -14.51
N ALA A 266 -0.13 -13.90 -15.20
CA ALA A 266 0.26 -14.32 -16.54
C ALA A 266 0.32 -13.15 -17.53
N GLN A 267 -0.58 -12.17 -17.39
CA GLN A 267 -0.61 -10.97 -18.23
C GLN A 267 0.59 -10.04 -17.95
N MET A 268 0.92 -9.78 -16.68
CA MET A 268 2.11 -9.01 -16.28
C MET A 268 3.40 -9.69 -16.79
N GLN A 269 3.49 -11.01 -16.71
CA GLN A 269 4.61 -11.78 -17.23
C GLN A 269 4.71 -11.71 -18.77
N THR A 270 3.58 -11.58 -19.47
CA THR A 270 3.59 -11.35 -20.92
C THR A 270 4.22 -10.00 -21.25
N HIS A 271 3.88 -8.95 -20.51
CA HIS A 271 4.53 -7.65 -20.64
C HIS A 271 6.04 -7.73 -20.34
N LEU A 272 6.43 -8.50 -19.31
CA LEU A 272 7.86 -8.71 -18.98
C LEU A 272 8.64 -9.41 -20.10
N ARG A 273 8.03 -10.43 -20.73
CA ARG A 273 8.64 -11.12 -21.88
C ARG A 273 8.82 -10.19 -23.09
N GLY A 274 7.87 -9.26 -23.28
CA GLY A 274 7.94 -8.25 -24.34
C GLY A 274 8.92 -7.08 -24.05
N ALA A 275 9.35 -6.93 -22.79
CA ALA A 275 10.20 -5.82 -22.38
C ALA A 275 11.67 -6.09 -22.67
N SER A 276 12.29 -5.29 -23.55
CA SER A 276 13.71 -5.36 -23.85
C SER A 276 14.51 -4.36 -23.00
N GLY A 277 15.57 -4.88 -22.36
CA GLY A 277 16.52 -4.07 -21.58
C GLY A 277 16.06 -3.74 -20.15
N LYS A 278 17.04 -3.27 -19.35
CA LYS A 278 16.88 -3.00 -17.92
C LYS A 278 15.83 -1.92 -17.64
N ARG A 279 15.83 -0.84 -18.45
CA ARG A 279 14.92 0.29 -18.26
C ARG A 279 13.45 -0.10 -18.48
N ALA A 280 13.14 -0.89 -19.51
CA ALA A 280 11.79 -1.37 -19.77
C ALA A 280 11.27 -2.26 -18.64
N ARG A 281 12.14 -3.16 -18.12
CA ARG A 281 11.80 -4.00 -16.97
C ARG A 281 11.59 -3.18 -15.70
N ALA A 282 12.42 -2.17 -15.44
CA ALA A 282 12.26 -1.27 -14.30
C ALA A 282 10.93 -0.49 -14.35
N ARG A 283 10.47 -0.08 -15.54
CA ARG A 283 9.15 0.54 -15.70
C ARG A 283 8.02 -0.41 -15.26
N LEU A 284 8.10 -1.69 -15.63
CA LEU A 284 7.07 -2.67 -15.23
C LEU A 284 7.03 -2.88 -13.71
N VAL A 285 8.19 -2.91 -13.05
CA VAL A 285 8.25 -2.97 -11.58
C VAL A 285 7.63 -1.71 -10.95
N ARG A 286 7.82 -0.53 -11.53
CA ARG A 286 7.17 0.72 -11.07
C ARG A 286 5.69 0.81 -11.42
N ARG A 287 5.18 -0.05 -12.30
CA ARG A 287 3.75 -0.19 -12.63
C ARG A 287 3.04 -1.20 -11.74
N TYR A 288 3.62 -2.36 -11.55
CA TYR A 288 3.00 -3.51 -10.89
C TYR A 288 3.54 -3.78 -9.47
N GLY A 289 4.59 -3.08 -9.05
CA GLY A 289 5.31 -3.46 -7.84
C GLY A 289 5.84 -4.89 -7.93
N PHE A 290 5.78 -5.58 -6.82
CA PHE A 290 6.14 -7.01 -6.74
C PHE A 290 5.01 -7.94 -7.22
N GLY A 291 3.84 -7.40 -7.60
CA GLY A 291 2.70 -8.14 -8.13
C GLY A 291 1.55 -8.28 -7.15
N VAL A 292 0.78 -9.36 -7.29
CA VAL A 292 -0.44 -9.66 -6.52
C VAL A 292 -0.10 -10.59 -5.36
N PRO A 293 -0.25 -10.15 -4.10
CA PRO A 293 -0.01 -11.01 -2.94
C PRO A 293 -1.06 -12.10 -2.76
N HIS A 294 -0.62 -13.30 -2.38
CA HIS A 294 -1.45 -14.45 -2.07
C HIS A 294 -1.44 -14.76 -0.58
N LEU A 295 -2.61 -14.69 0.08
CA LEU A 295 -2.73 -14.88 1.53
C LEU A 295 -2.19 -16.24 1.99
N ASP A 296 -2.58 -17.33 1.32
CA ASP A 296 -2.13 -18.69 1.68
C ASP A 296 -0.62 -18.85 1.59
N ARG A 297 0.01 -18.17 0.61
CA ARG A 297 1.46 -18.18 0.48
C ARG A 297 2.12 -17.39 1.62
N ALA A 298 1.58 -16.24 2.00
CA ALA A 298 2.09 -15.44 3.11
C ALA A 298 2.02 -16.22 4.43
N LEU A 299 0.90 -16.90 4.69
CA LEU A 299 0.70 -17.70 5.91
C LEU A 299 1.60 -18.93 5.94
N ARG A 300 1.76 -19.63 4.82
CA ARG A 300 2.64 -20.80 4.74
C ARG A 300 4.12 -20.45 4.81
N SER A 301 4.52 -19.30 4.27
CA SER A 301 5.92 -18.84 4.31
C SER A 301 6.45 -18.71 5.73
N ALA A 302 5.59 -18.37 6.69
CA ALA A 302 6.01 -18.23 8.10
C ALA A 302 5.94 -19.56 8.90
N GLY A 303 5.14 -20.55 8.46
CA GLY A 303 4.92 -21.79 9.21
C GLY A 303 5.47 -23.05 8.57
N ASP A 304 5.31 -23.22 7.26
CA ASP A 304 5.46 -24.52 6.58
C ASP A 304 6.45 -24.50 5.41
N ALA A 305 6.79 -23.32 4.86
CA ALA A 305 7.73 -23.21 3.76
C ALA A 305 9.15 -23.02 4.29
N LEU A 306 10.15 -23.42 3.47
CA LEU A 306 11.56 -23.13 3.75
C LEU A 306 11.84 -21.62 3.61
N THR A 307 11.24 -20.84 4.48
CA THR A 307 11.41 -19.38 4.55
C THR A 307 12.04 -19.04 5.90
N ILE A 308 13.24 -18.48 5.86
CA ILE A 308 13.94 -18.02 7.05
C ILE A 308 13.49 -16.60 7.34
N ILE A 309 12.92 -16.37 8.53
CA ILE A 309 12.52 -15.06 9.02
C ILE A 309 13.43 -14.68 10.17
N ALA A 310 14.26 -13.66 9.97
CA ALA A 310 15.08 -13.05 11.01
C ALA A 310 14.58 -11.63 11.27
N GLN A 311 14.42 -11.28 12.54
CA GLN A 311 13.99 -9.95 12.97
C GLN A 311 15.06 -9.39 13.90
N ASP A 312 15.72 -8.33 13.48
CA ASP A 312 16.75 -7.66 14.25
C ASP A 312 16.90 -6.18 13.83
N SER A 313 17.53 -5.40 14.72
CA SER A 313 17.82 -3.99 14.51
C SER A 313 19.29 -3.79 14.24
N LEU A 314 19.64 -3.29 13.07
CA LEU A 314 21.02 -3.00 12.68
C LEU A 314 21.31 -1.50 12.80
N ARG A 315 22.42 -1.17 13.48
CA ARG A 315 22.96 0.19 13.51
C ARG A 315 24.24 0.25 12.66
N PRO A 316 24.14 0.45 11.35
CA PRO A 316 25.28 0.35 10.43
C PRO A 316 26.34 1.43 10.67
N PHE A 317 25.96 2.55 11.29
CA PHE A 317 26.86 3.65 11.58
C PHE A 317 26.66 4.17 13.00
N LEU A 318 27.74 4.20 13.79
CA LEU A 318 27.77 4.76 15.13
C LEU A 318 28.61 6.05 15.17
N PRO A 319 28.31 7.01 16.06
CA PRO A 319 29.22 8.14 16.29
C PRO A 319 30.56 7.63 16.81
N LYS A 320 31.67 8.22 16.37
CA LYS A 320 32.96 7.95 16.98
C LYS A 320 33.02 8.57 18.38
N ALA A 321 33.47 7.80 19.37
CA ALA A 321 33.59 8.28 20.75
C ALA A 321 34.50 9.54 20.87
N SER A 322 35.56 9.61 20.05
CA SER A 322 36.50 10.74 20.06
C SER A 322 36.04 11.94 19.22
N LYS A 323 35.08 11.76 18.32
CA LYS A 323 34.59 12.77 17.38
C LYS A 323 33.12 12.53 17.04
N PRO A 324 32.19 13.04 17.82
CA PRO A 324 30.75 12.75 17.67
C PRO A 324 30.14 13.08 16.30
N ASN A 325 30.76 14.00 15.57
CA ASN A 325 30.34 14.40 14.20
C ASN A 325 30.87 13.44 13.12
N GLU A 326 31.82 12.57 13.42
CA GLU A 326 32.29 11.54 12.50
C GLU A 326 31.55 10.21 12.81
N ARG A 327 31.33 9.43 11.76
CA ARG A 327 30.71 8.11 11.85
C ARG A 327 31.74 7.02 11.64
N GLN A 328 31.57 5.90 12.29
CA GLN A 328 32.30 4.65 12.08
C GLN A 328 31.35 3.55 11.76
N MET A 329 31.83 2.45 11.18
CA MET A 329 31.02 1.24 11.02
C MET A 329 30.53 0.76 12.38
N GLY A 330 29.25 0.42 12.42
CA GLY A 330 28.59 -0.12 13.60
C GLY A 330 28.57 -1.65 13.60
N ASP A 331 27.42 -2.19 13.94
CA ASP A 331 27.25 -3.63 14.15
C ASP A 331 27.18 -4.40 12.83
N ILE A 332 27.71 -5.62 12.85
CA ILE A 332 27.51 -6.65 11.83
C ILE A 332 26.81 -7.81 12.53
N HIS A 333 25.66 -8.21 11.99
CA HIS A 333 24.88 -9.32 12.55
C HIS A 333 25.06 -10.56 11.68
N PHE A 334 25.33 -11.68 12.34
CA PHE A 334 25.41 -12.99 11.72
C PHE A 334 24.23 -13.81 12.19
N PHE A 335 23.46 -14.36 11.24
CA PHE A 335 22.39 -15.28 11.54
C PHE A 335 22.86 -16.69 11.23
N ASP A 336 22.92 -17.53 12.28
CA ASP A 336 23.20 -18.95 12.10
C ASP A 336 21.93 -19.62 11.56
N LEU A 337 21.99 -20.10 10.34
CA LEU A 337 20.87 -20.76 9.67
C LEU A 337 20.63 -22.19 10.16
N GLY A 338 21.46 -22.67 11.07
CA GLY A 338 21.42 -24.05 11.53
C GLY A 338 21.65 -25.05 10.39
N ALA A 339 22.65 -25.91 10.50
CA ALA A 339 22.76 -27.01 9.55
C ALA A 339 21.53 -27.91 9.73
N HIS A 340 20.63 -27.98 8.78
CA HIS A 340 19.65 -29.06 8.72
C HIS A 340 20.44 -30.37 8.61
N GLN A 341 20.54 -31.06 9.73
CA GLN A 341 20.91 -32.47 9.70
C GLN A 341 19.77 -33.22 9.01
N ASN A 342 20.03 -33.69 7.79
CA ASN A 342 19.17 -34.61 7.08
C ASN A 342 19.00 -35.91 7.87
#